data_8038ed9af199014d5c41dbefecf2665b
#
_entry.id   8038ed9af199014d5c41dbefecf2665b
#
_cell.length_a   1.000
_cell.length_b   1.000
_cell.length_c   1.000
_cell.angle_alpha   90.00
_cell.angle_beta   90.00
_cell.angle_gamma   90.00
#
_symmetry.space_group_name_H-M   'P 1'
#
loop_
_entity.id
_entity.type
_entity.pdbx_description
1 polymer ?
#
loop_
_entity_poly.entity_id
_entity_poly.type
_entity_poly.pdbx_seq_one_letter_code
_entity_poly.pdbx_strand_id
1 'polypeptide(L)'
;MVFFAPPPALPVVPHRIVPEEDISVSEDLSPGVVSSGPSEMILAQAVIPEAQTAVDVNDDQITISGGQQAGANLFYGFEQFNVPTDATADFLANPSVQRVVGHVIGGDGSNIDGLLTITGGDADLFIINPAGILFGPNARLDLPATFTATTAQGVGFGERWFSATGENAIQELSGAPNGLGFSESSGAIVNLADLSVNDGLLLAAGTVVDLGSLRSQNGTVQVLSQDSGTVVLRDGLLRLNLAPADLPIESSGPVTSLADLLTGGTAEQAAEIS
;
A
#
# COMPACT_ATOMS: atom_id res chain seq x y z
N MET A 1 16.18 17.07 -57.26
CA MET A 1 14.73 16.90 -57.15
C MET A 1 14.47 15.40 -57.20
N VAL A 2 14.31 14.79 -56.04
CA VAL A 2 14.17 13.32 -55.92
C VAL A 2 12.69 13.06 -55.68
N PHE A 3 12.07 12.32 -56.60
CA PHE A 3 10.68 11.90 -56.50
C PHE A 3 10.61 10.62 -55.65
N PHE A 4 9.93 10.66 -54.52
CA PHE A 4 9.56 9.46 -53.77
C PHE A 4 8.24 8.91 -54.31
N ALA A 5 8.24 7.65 -54.71
CA ALA A 5 7.04 6.92 -55.09
C ALA A 5 6.19 6.56 -53.81
N PRO A 6 4.87 6.55 -53.87
CA PRO A 6 4.02 6.16 -52.77
C PRO A 6 4.11 4.62 -52.51
N PRO A 7 3.94 4.17 -51.24
CA PRO A 7 3.99 2.76 -50.93
C PRO A 7 2.76 2.00 -51.50
N PRO A 8 2.92 0.68 -51.79
CA PRO A 8 1.82 -0.15 -52.33
C PRO A 8 0.71 -0.35 -51.30
N ALA A 9 -0.53 -0.37 -51.79
CA ALA A 9 -1.73 -0.62 -51.00
C ALA A 9 -1.75 -2.07 -50.46
N LEU A 10 -2.13 -2.22 -49.19
CA LEU A 10 -2.31 -3.52 -48.53
C LEU A 10 -3.52 -4.28 -49.13
N PRO A 11 -3.45 -5.61 -49.28
CA PRO A 11 -4.58 -6.37 -49.80
C PRO A 11 -5.76 -6.40 -48.82
N VAL A 12 -6.94 -6.11 -49.33
CA VAL A 12 -8.23 -6.24 -48.63
C VAL A 12 -8.56 -7.72 -48.51
N VAL A 13 -8.61 -8.24 -47.28
CA VAL A 13 -9.09 -9.60 -47.02
C VAL A 13 -10.63 -9.59 -46.99
N PRO A 14 -11.31 -10.41 -47.80
CA PRO A 14 -12.77 -10.43 -47.77
C PRO A 14 -13.27 -11.06 -46.47
N HIS A 15 -14.18 -10.38 -45.80
CA HIS A 15 -14.91 -10.86 -44.63
C HIS A 15 -15.80 -12.03 -45.04
N ARG A 16 -15.46 -13.23 -44.56
CA ARG A 16 -16.32 -14.41 -44.74
C ARG A 16 -17.38 -14.40 -43.63
N ILE A 17 -18.61 -14.14 -44.00
CA ILE A 17 -19.77 -14.31 -43.12
C ILE A 17 -19.98 -15.82 -42.95
N VAL A 18 -19.83 -16.30 -41.70
CA VAL A 18 -20.17 -17.67 -41.31
C VAL A 18 -21.65 -17.65 -40.90
N PRO A 19 -22.53 -18.59 -41.43
CA PRO A 19 -23.91 -18.67 -40.99
C PRO A 19 -24.00 -19.07 -39.50
N GLU A 20 -24.94 -18.49 -38.77
CA GLU A 20 -25.34 -18.93 -37.43
C GLU A 20 -25.82 -20.40 -37.54
N GLU A 21 -25.03 -21.34 -37.06
CA GLU A 21 -25.49 -22.67 -36.75
C GLU A 21 -26.09 -22.67 -35.34
N ASP A 22 -27.33 -23.13 -35.29
CA ASP A 22 -28.16 -23.37 -34.12
C ASP A 22 -27.42 -24.25 -33.09
N ILE A 23 -26.87 -23.64 -32.02
CA ILE A 23 -26.26 -24.37 -30.92
C ILE A 23 -27.38 -24.80 -29.98
N SER A 24 -27.87 -26.02 -30.18
CA SER A 24 -28.67 -26.70 -29.19
C SER A 24 -27.80 -26.99 -27.95
N VAL A 25 -28.03 -26.23 -26.88
CA VAL A 25 -27.44 -26.49 -25.57
C VAL A 25 -28.09 -27.71 -24.95
N SER A 26 -27.42 -28.85 -24.98
CA SER A 26 -27.77 -30.00 -24.15
C SER A 26 -27.36 -29.66 -22.69
N GLU A 27 -28.36 -29.53 -21.82
CA GLU A 27 -28.19 -29.48 -20.38
C GLU A 27 -27.63 -30.82 -19.88
N ASP A 28 -26.30 -30.90 -19.74
CA ASP A 28 -25.66 -31.94 -18.93
C ASP A 28 -25.36 -31.32 -17.57
N LEU A 29 -26.24 -31.56 -16.60
CA LEU A 29 -26.13 -31.15 -15.22
C LEU A 29 -25.11 -32.05 -14.51
N SER A 30 -23.82 -31.74 -14.68
CA SER A 30 -22.79 -32.20 -13.74
C SER A 30 -22.78 -31.25 -12.53
N PRO A 31 -22.93 -31.75 -11.29
CA PRO A 31 -22.90 -30.92 -10.09
C PRO A 31 -21.44 -30.49 -9.80
N GLY A 32 -21.14 -29.21 -9.87
CA GLY A 32 -19.89 -28.69 -9.32
C GLY A 32 -19.15 -27.56 -10.03
N VAL A 33 -19.69 -26.94 -11.08
CA VAL A 33 -19.12 -25.70 -11.60
C VAL A 33 -19.98 -24.54 -11.14
N VAL A 34 -19.64 -23.93 -10.02
CA VAL A 34 -20.13 -22.59 -9.67
C VAL A 34 -19.52 -21.64 -10.70
N SER A 35 -20.36 -21.10 -11.57
CA SER A 35 -19.97 -20.03 -12.49
C SER A 35 -19.72 -18.79 -11.66
N SER A 36 -18.45 -18.44 -11.43
CA SER A 36 -18.07 -17.18 -10.81
C SER A 36 -18.63 -16.04 -11.64
N GLY A 37 -19.40 -15.13 -11.00
CA GLY A 37 -19.93 -13.95 -11.68
C GLY A 37 -18.81 -13.02 -12.18
N PRO A 38 -19.09 -12.11 -13.12
CA PRO A 38 -18.07 -11.18 -13.63
C PRO A 38 -17.44 -10.31 -12.51
N SER A 39 -18.15 -10.02 -11.43
CA SER A 39 -17.64 -9.30 -10.27
C SER A 39 -16.59 -10.11 -9.50
N GLU A 40 -16.83 -11.40 -9.26
CA GLU A 40 -15.88 -12.30 -8.60
C GLU A 40 -14.57 -12.45 -9.39
N MET A 41 -14.66 -12.50 -10.72
CA MET A 41 -13.47 -12.55 -11.58
C MET A 41 -12.63 -11.28 -11.50
N ILE A 42 -13.25 -10.10 -11.38
CA ILE A 42 -12.54 -8.82 -11.23
C ILE A 42 -11.84 -8.77 -9.87
N LEU A 43 -12.50 -9.21 -8.80
CA LEU A 43 -11.93 -9.23 -7.45
C LEU A 43 -10.80 -10.26 -7.32
N ALA A 44 -10.93 -11.43 -7.93
CA ALA A 44 -9.88 -12.44 -7.94
C ALA A 44 -8.60 -11.98 -8.66
N GLN A 45 -8.70 -11.00 -9.56
CA GLN A 45 -7.55 -10.35 -10.21
C GLN A 45 -7.05 -9.12 -9.44
N ALA A 46 -7.82 -8.60 -8.49
CA ALA A 46 -7.43 -7.44 -7.71
C ALA A 46 -6.38 -7.78 -6.65
N VAL A 47 -6.49 -8.96 -6.02
CA VAL A 47 -5.52 -9.46 -5.04
C VAL A 47 -4.94 -10.77 -5.56
N ILE A 48 -3.67 -10.75 -5.95
CA ILE A 48 -2.93 -11.92 -6.43
C ILE A 48 -1.96 -12.34 -5.33
N PRO A 49 -2.19 -13.51 -4.67
CA PRO A 49 -1.35 -13.97 -3.58
C PRO A 49 -0.01 -14.50 -4.08
N GLU A 50 1.02 -14.35 -3.26
CA GLU A 50 2.27 -15.08 -3.33
C GLU A 50 2.16 -16.43 -2.62
N ALA A 51 3.17 -17.28 -2.78
CA ALA A 51 3.25 -18.59 -2.13
C ALA A 51 2.95 -18.50 -0.61
N GLN A 52 2.17 -19.47 -0.10
CA GLN A 52 1.71 -19.60 1.29
C GLN A 52 0.62 -18.60 1.73
N THR A 53 0.30 -17.58 0.97
CA THR A 53 -0.91 -16.78 1.12
C THR A 53 -2.03 -17.39 0.30
N ALA A 54 -3.21 -17.52 0.87
CA ALA A 54 -4.41 -17.96 0.16
C ALA A 54 -5.43 -16.83 0.14
N VAL A 55 -6.04 -16.63 -1.01
CA VAL A 55 -7.10 -15.64 -1.21
C VAL A 55 -8.35 -16.36 -1.69
N ASP A 56 -9.44 -16.17 -0.98
CA ASP A 56 -10.77 -16.65 -1.33
C ASP A 56 -11.68 -15.43 -1.58
N VAL A 57 -12.36 -15.43 -2.70
CA VAL A 57 -13.25 -14.33 -3.10
C VAL A 57 -14.68 -14.86 -3.17
N ASN A 58 -15.56 -14.21 -2.42
CA ASN A 58 -16.96 -14.53 -2.39
C ASN A 58 -17.78 -13.22 -2.34
N ASP A 59 -18.53 -12.96 -3.40
CA ASP A 59 -19.20 -11.65 -3.63
C ASP A 59 -18.19 -10.49 -3.50
N ASP A 60 -18.40 -9.57 -2.56
CA ASP A 60 -17.54 -8.40 -2.31
C ASP A 60 -16.46 -8.67 -1.23
N GLN A 61 -16.39 -9.91 -0.73
CA GLN A 61 -15.48 -10.31 0.33
C GLN A 61 -14.22 -10.98 -0.23
N ILE A 62 -13.06 -10.42 0.07
CA ILE A 62 -11.74 -10.97 -0.22
C ILE A 62 -11.15 -11.47 1.10
N THR A 63 -11.21 -12.78 1.33
CA THR A 63 -10.67 -13.40 2.55
C THR A 63 -9.23 -13.81 2.33
N ILE A 64 -8.32 -13.28 3.15
CA ILE A 64 -6.88 -13.52 3.09
C ILE A 64 -6.50 -14.45 4.24
N SER A 65 -5.95 -15.61 3.93
CA SER A 65 -5.64 -16.66 4.89
C SER A 65 -4.30 -17.35 4.62
N GLY A 66 -3.91 -18.31 5.45
CA GLY A 66 -2.60 -18.94 5.34
C GLY A 66 -1.51 -18.05 5.90
N GLY A 67 -0.53 -17.68 5.06
CA GLY A 67 0.61 -16.86 5.45
C GLY A 67 1.66 -17.61 6.28
N GLN A 68 2.69 -16.89 6.71
CA GLN A 68 3.77 -17.46 7.52
C GLN A 68 3.84 -16.74 8.88
N GLN A 69 3.71 -17.49 9.95
CA GLN A 69 3.81 -16.92 11.30
C GLN A 69 5.23 -17.06 11.87
N ALA A 70 5.76 -15.96 12.41
CA ALA A 70 7.01 -15.91 13.17
C ALA A 70 6.78 -15.20 14.51
N GLY A 71 6.75 -15.95 15.59
CA GLY A 71 6.37 -15.43 16.90
C GLY A 71 4.96 -14.82 16.86
N ALA A 72 4.84 -13.55 17.17
CA ALA A 72 3.58 -12.80 17.14
C ALA A 72 3.31 -12.05 15.80
N ASN A 73 4.13 -12.26 14.77
CA ASN A 73 3.97 -11.67 13.46
C ASN A 73 3.43 -12.69 12.45
N LEU A 74 2.46 -12.32 11.64
CA LEU A 74 1.89 -13.12 10.55
C LEU A 74 2.12 -12.37 9.23
N PHE A 75 2.83 -13.00 8.30
CA PHE A 75 3.24 -12.42 7.03
C PHE A 75 2.40 -12.98 5.88
N TYR A 76 1.84 -12.08 5.08
CA TYR A 76 1.13 -12.36 3.85
C TYR A 76 1.85 -11.71 2.67
N GLY A 77 2.17 -12.49 1.64
CA GLY A 77 2.82 -12.00 0.41
C GLY A 77 1.82 -11.89 -0.73
N PHE A 78 2.00 -10.86 -1.55
CA PHE A 78 1.16 -10.60 -2.72
C PHE A 78 2.02 -10.20 -3.92
N GLU A 79 1.71 -10.73 -5.09
CA GLU A 79 2.16 -10.16 -6.37
C GLU A 79 1.45 -8.84 -6.65
N GLN A 80 0.14 -8.77 -6.34
CA GLN A 80 -0.70 -7.60 -6.49
C GLN A 80 -1.68 -7.50 -5.33
N PHE A 81 -1.89 -6.29 -4.81
CA PHE A 81 -2.86 -6.03 -3.77
C PHE A 81 -3.63 -4.74 -4.06
N ASN A 82 -4.84 -4.91 -4.59
CA ASN A 82 -5.81 -3.83 -4.81
C ASN A 82 -7.12 -4.20 -4.12
N VAL A 83 -7.82 -3.22 -3.59
CA VAL A 83 -9.14 -3.42 -2.99
C VAL A 83 -10.11 -2.47 -3.69
N PRO A 84 -10.96 -2.98 -4.60
CA PRO A 84 -11.93 -2.17 -5.32
C PRO A 84 -12.95 -1.50 -4.39
N THR A 85 -13.63 -0.49 -4.92
CA THR A 85 -14.77 0.15 -4.26
C THR A 85 -15.81 -0.91 -3.86
N ASP A 86 -16.38 -0.76 -2.68
CA ASP A 86 -17.35 -1.67 -2.05
C ASP A 86 -16.81 -3.06 -1.67
N ALA A 87 -15.58 -3.43 -2.07
CA ALA A 87 -14.97 -4.67 -1.63
C ALA A 87 -14.38 -4.56 -0.22
N THR A 88 -14.31 -5.71 0.46
CA THR A 88 -13.69 -5.86 1.77
C THR A 88 -12.53 -6.84 1.68
N ALA A 89 -11.33 -6.40 2.05
CA ALA A 89 -10.18 -7.29 2.25
C ALA A 89 -10.04 -7.61 3.74
N ASP A 90 -10.30 -8.88 4.09
CA ASP A 90 -10.27 -9.38 5.46
C ASP A 90 -9.04 -10.27 5.67
N PHE A 91 -8.13 -9.82 6.53
CA PHE A 91 -6.96 -10.58 6.94
C PHE A 91 -7.31 -11.48 8.13
N LEU A 92 -7.29 -12.79 7.91
CA LEU A 92 -7.55 -13.74 8.98
C LEU A 92 -6.33 -13.85 9.89
N ALA A 93 -6.52 -13.50 11.14
CA ALA A 93 -5.52 -13.65 12.20
C ALA A 93 -5.98 -14.70 13.22
N ASN A 94 -5.25 -14.82 14.31
CA ASN A 94 -5.63 -15.61 15.49
C ASN A 94 -5.17 -14.86 16.76
N PRO A 95 -5.65 -15.21 17.95
CA PRO A 95 -5.35 -14.47 19.18
C PRO A 95 -3.87 -14.42 19.58
N SER A 96 -2.99 -15.25 19.00
CA SER A 96 -1.54 -15.20 19.24
C SER A 96 -0.81 -14.20 18.35
N VAL A 97 -1.47 -13.70 17.29
CA VAL A 97 -0.92 -12.73 16.36
C VAL A 97 -1.14 -11.32 16.91
N GLN A 98 -0.07 -10.57 17.02
CA GLN A 98 -0.10 -9.15 17.39
C GLN A 98 0.12 -8.24 16.19
N ARG A 99 0.63 -8.76 15.08
CA ARG A 99 0.90 -7.99 13.86
C ARG A 99 0.65 -8.83 12.63
N VAL A 100 -0.14 -8.28 11.74
CA VAL A 100 -0.34 -8.77 10.38
C VAL A 100 0.49 -7.89 9.46
N VAL A 101 1.32 -8.51 8.63
CA VAL A 101 2.21 -7.82 7.68
C VAL A 101 1.86 -8.30 6.27
N GLY A 102 1.16 -7.46 5.52
CA GLY A 102 0.92 -7.66 4.09
C GLY A 102 2.00 -6.95 3.27
N HIS A 103 2.71 -7.67 2.40
CA HIS A 103 3.72 -7.08 1.53
C HIS A 103 3.48 -7.40 0.06
N VAL A 104 3.77 -6.45 -0.82
CA VAL A 104 3.54 -6.55 -2.27
C VAL A 104 4.88 -6.51 -2.99
N ILE A 105 5.13 -7.52 -3.84
CA ILE A 105 6.41 -7.71 -4.54
C ILE A 105 6.34 -7.50 -6.05
N GLY A 106 5.14 -7.48 -6.66
CA GLY A 106 4.97 -7.49 -8.11
C GLY A 106 5.40 -6.20 -8.84
N GLY A 107 5.82 -5.17 -8.11
CA GLY A 107 6.36 -3.94 -8.69
C GLY A 107 5.31 -2.90 -9.08
N ASP A 108 4.03 -3.21 -8.99
CA ASP A 108 2.94 -2.27 -9.22
C ASP A 108 2.41 -1.66 -7.91
N GLY A 109 1.98 -0.40 -7.96
CA GLY A 109 1.36 0.27 -6.83
C GLY A 109 0.02 -0.36 -6.44
N SER A 110 -0.31 -0.30 -5.15
CA SER A 110 -1.60 -0.75 -4.63
C SER A 110 -2.64 0.36 -4.72
N ASN A 111 -3.83 0.02 -5.22
CA ASN A 111 -5.01 0.88 -5.17
C ASN A 111 -6.02 0.31 -4.19
N ILE A 112 -6.23 0.99 -3.07
CA ILE A 112 -7.13 0.59 -1.99
C ILE A 112 -8.28 1.60 -1.95
N ASP A 113 -9.44 1.18 -2.48
CA ASP A 113 -10.66 2.01 -2.53
C ASP A 113 -11.86 1.35 -1.81
N GLY A 114 -11.62 0.26 -1.09
CA GLY A 114 -12.56 -0.49 -0.28
C GLY A 114 -12.20 -0.54 1.20
N LEU A 115 -12.71 -1.55 1.89
CA LEU A 115 -12.51 -1.75 3.32
C LEU A 115 -11.33 -2.68 3.60
N LEU A 116 -10.44 -2.29 4.51
CA LEU A 116 -9.47 -3.20 5.14
C LEU A 116 -9.94 -3.58 6.54
N THR A 117 -9.95 -4.88 6.84
CA THR A 117 -10.30 -5.38 8.16
C THR A 117 -9.41 -6.56 8.58
N ILE A 118 -9.42 -6.88 9.87
CA ILE A 118 -8.77 -8.07 10.45
C ILE A 118 -9.81 -8.83 11.25
N THR A 119 -9.90 -10.15 11.01
CA THR A 119 -10.77 -11.05 11.78
C THR A 119 -9.95 -12.09 12.52
N GLY A 120 -10.36 -12.43 13.76
CA GLY A 120 -9.79 -13.49 14.57
C GLY A 120 -8.70 -13.09 15.57
N GLY A 121 -8.33 -11.81 15.64
CA GLY A 121 -7.36 -11.28 16.61
C GLY A 121 -7.33 -9.76 16.67
N ASP A 122 -6.70 -9.23 17.71
CA ASP A 122 -6.52 -7.79 17.91
C ASP A 122 -5.09 -7.40 17.47
N ALA A 123 -4.83 -7.47 16.16
CA ALA A 123 -3.49 -7.25 15.61
C ALA A 123 -3.36 -5.89 14.94
N ASP A 124 -2.14 -5.32 14.96
CA ASP A 124 -1.75 -4.21 14.10
C ASP A 124 -1.72 -4.67 12.64
N LEU A 125 -2.08 -3.82 11.70
CA LEU A 125 -1.93 -4.08 10.26
C LEU A 125 -0.82 -3.23 9.66
N PHE A 126 0.12 -3.90 9.01
CA PHE A 126 1.15 -3.28 8.16
C PHE A 126 0.89 -3.61 6.71
N ILE A 127 0.77 -2.60 5.84
CA ILE A 127 0.76 -2.75 4.38
C ILE A 127 2.04 -2.14 3.83
N ILE A 128 2.83 -2.97 3.15
CA ILE A 128 4.15 -2.60 2.61
C ILE A 128 4.10 -2.76 1.09
N ASN A 129 4.23 -1.67 0.36
CA ASN A 129 4.39 -1.71 -1.10
C ASN A 129 5.41 -0.67 -1.56
N PRO A 130 6.65 -1.08 -1.87
CA PRO A 130 7.70 -0.17 -2.33
C PRO A 130 7.35 0.64 -3.58
N ALA A 131 6.47 0.11 -4.44
CA ALA A 131 6.04 0.78 -5.67
C ALA A 131 5.07 1.95 -5.43
N GLY A 132 4.36 1.95 -4.29
CA GLY A 132 3.43 3.01 -3.92
C GLY A 132 2.09 2.49 -3.43
N ILE A 133 1.32 3.36 -2.76
CA ILE A 133 -0.02 3.04 -2.26
C ILE A 133 -0.93 4.24 -2.52
N LEU A 134 -2.07 3.99 -3.14
CA LEU A 134 -3.16 4.93 -3.29
C LEU A 134 -4.34 4.49 -2.42
N PHE A 135 -4.74 5.34 -1.48
CA PHE A 135 -6.05 5.22 -0.82
C PHE A 135 -7.04 6.06 -1.59
N GLY A 136 -7.96 5.39 -2.29
CA GLY A 136 -9.04 6.03 -3.05
C GLY A 136 -10.09 6.68 -2.13
N PRO A 137 -11.01 7.48 -2.67
CA PRO A 137 -11.96 8.27 -1.87
C PRO A 137 -12.92 7.40 -1.02
N ASN A 138 -13.09 6.13 -1.35
CA ASN A 138 -13.98 5.20 -0.64
C ASN A 138 -13.21 4.26 0.30
N ALA A 139 -11.89 4.39 0.40
CA ALA A 139 -11.07 3.58 1.29
C ALA A 139 -11.49 3.75 2.75
N ARG A 140 -11.60 2.63 3.47
CA ARG A 140 -12.01 2.58 4.88
C ARG A 140 -11.14 1.58 5.64
N LEU A 141 -10.99 1.83 6.94
CA LEU A 141 -10.28 0.96 7.86
C LEU A 141 -11.23 0.57 9.00
N ASP A 142 -11.41 -0.75 9.20
CA ASP A 142 -12.07 -1.32 10.38
C ASP A 142 -11.09 -2.26 11.06
N LEU A 143 -10.16 -1.67 11.81
CA LEU A 143 -9.03 -2.35 12.39
C LEU A 143 -9.05 -2.25 13.92
N PRO A 144 -8.75 -3.36 14.63
CA PRO A 144 -8.79 -3.37 16.09
C PRO A 144 -7.69 -2.55 16.74
N ALA A 145 -6.56 -2.34 16.06
CA ALA A 145 -5.35 -1.74 16.61
C ALA A 145 -4.71 -0.73 15.63
N THR A 146 -3.37 -0.63 15.62
CA THR A 146 -2.61 0.32 14.80
C THR A 146 -2.60 -0.06 13.32
N PHE A 147 -2.68 0.93 12.45
CA PHE A 147 -2.47 0.80 11.01
C PHE A 147 -1.18 1.49 10.57
N THR A 148 -0.38 0.77 9.80
CA THR A 148 0.83 1.30 9.16
C THR A 148 0.80 1.01 7.66
N ALA A 149 0.87 2.05 6.84
CA ALA A 149 1.15 1.91 5.41
C ALA A 149 2.54 2.49 5.10
N THR A 150 3.34 1.74 4.35
CA THR A 150 4.70 2.19 4.03
C THR A 150 5.17 1.75 2.64
N THR A 151 6.01 2.58 2.03
CA THR A 151 6.75 2.26 0.80
C THR A 151 8.22 1.94 1.09
N ALA A 152 8.55 1.63 2.34
CA ALA A 152 9.89 1.20 2.74
C ALA A 152 10.32 -0.06 1.97
N GLN A 153 11.59 -0.12 1.58
CA GLN A 153 12.20 -1.29 0.96
C GLN A 153 12.49 -2.41 1.97
N GLY A 154 12.49 -2.07 3.24
CA GLY A 154 12.70 -3.01 4.32
C GLY A 154 12.10 -2.57 5.64
N VAL A 155 11.75 -3.55 6.47
CA VAL A 155 11.26 -3.37 7.83
C VAL A 155 12.18 -4.12 8.80
N GLY A 156 12.69 -3.44 9.81
CA GLY A 156 13.55 -4.02 10.83
C GLY A 156 12.74 -4.76 11.90
N PHE A 157 13.21 -5.95 12.30
CA PHE A 157 12.68 -6.76 13.39
C PHE A 157 13.85 -7.16 14.30
N GLY A 158 14.13 -6.35 15.33
CA GLY A 158 15.31 -6.51 16.16
C GLY A 158 16.58 -6.25 15.36
N GLU A 159 17.44 -7.27 15.23
CA GLU A 159 18.69 -7.21 14.43
C GLU A 159 18.49 -7.69 12.98
N ARG A 160 17.31 -8.18 12.62
CA ARG A 160 16.98 -8.71 11.31
C ARG A 160 16.19 -7.70 10.49
N TRP A 161 16.31 -7.82 9.17
CA TRP A 161 15.55 -7.00 8.25
C TRP A 161 14.67 -7.91 7.38
N PHE A 162 13.41 -7.54 7.30
CA PHE A 162 12.48 -8.01 6.28
C PHE A 162 12.71 -7.18 5.02
N SER A 163 12.97 -7.81 3.88
CA SER A 163 13.03 -7.15 2.58
C SER A 163 11.64 -7.16 1.94
N ALA A 164 11.14 -6.02 1.52
CA ALA A 164 9.81 -5.92 0.92
C ALA A 164 9.71 -6.63 -0.45
N THR A 165 10.83 -6.77 -1.17
CA THR A 165 10.88 -7.35 -2.53
C THR A 165 11.83 -8.53 -2.69
N GLY A 166 12.55 -8.90 -1.62
CA GLY A 166 13.53 -9.98 -1.63
C GLY A 166 13.06 -11.23 -0.89
N GLU A 167 13.86 -12.28 -0.98
CA GLU A 167 13.65 -13.48 -0.16
C GLU A 167 13.86 -13.17 1.33
N ASN A 168 13.01 -13.73 2.17
CA ASN A 168 13.02 -13.51 3.61
C ASN A 168 13.09 -14.82 4.40
N ALA A 169 13.95 -14.85 5.41
CA ALA A 169 13.94 -15.90 6.43
C ALA A 169 12.85 -15.59 7.48
N ILE A 170 11.58 -15.70 7.11
CA ILE A 170 10.42 -15.27 7.92
C ILE A 170 10.50 -15.77 9.36
N GLN A 171 10.92 -17.01 9.58
CA GLN A 171 11.00 -17.62 10.92
C GLN A 171 11.95 -16.87 11.88
N GLU A 172 12.85 -16.03 11.37
CA GLU A 172 13.78 -15.23 12.16
C GLU A 172 13.23 -13.81 12.50
N LEU A 173 12.07 -13.44 11.94
CA LEU A 173 11.48 -12.12 12.07
C LEU A 173 10.46 -12.07 13.23
N SER A 174 10.86 -12.51 14.40
CA SER A 174 10.07 -12.42 15.62
C SER A 174 10.28 -11.08 16.34
N GLY A 175 9.31 -10.64 17.10
CA GLY A 175 9.37 -9.37 17.83
C GLY A 175 8.67 -8.23 17.11
N ALA A 176 8.69 -7.03 17.70
CA ALA A 176 8.05 -5.86 17.13
C ALA A 176 8.92 -5.23 16.02
N PRO A 177 8.31 -4.63 14.99
CA PRO A 177 9.01 -3.78 14.04
C PRO A 177 9.72 -2.64 14.75
N ASN A 178 11.00 -2.42 14.41
CA ASN A 178 11.85 -1.41 15.06
C ASN A 178 12.53 -0.44 14.08
N GLY A 179 12.27 -0.59 12.78
CA GLY A 179 12.82 0.34 11.78
C GLY A 179 12.17 0.22 10.42
N LEU A 180 12.24 1.29 9.65
CA LEU A 180 11.86 1.35 8.24
C LEU A 180 13.07 1.81 7.44
N GLY A 181 13.40 1.08 6.37
CA GLY A 181 14.49 1.41 5.45
C GLY A 181 13.95 1.92 4.11
N PHE A 182 14.33 3.13 3.73
CA PHE A 182 13.94 3.77 2.47
C PHE A 182 15.11 3.88 1.51
N SER A 183 14.81 3.91 0.22
CA SER A 183 15.75 4.20 -0.85
C SER A 183 15.14 5.25 -1.79
N GLU A 184 15.94 5.82 -2.68
CA GLU A 184 15.49 6.77 -3.71
C GLU A 184 14.38 6.19 -4.63
N SER A 185 14.21 4.88 -4.65
CA SER A 185 13.15 4.18 -5.39
C SER A 185 11.90 3.91 -4.55
N SER A 186 11.84 4.35 -3.30
CA SER A 186 10.63 4.22 -2.47
C SER A 186 9.52 5.08 -3.03
N GLY A 187 8.38 4.46 -3.32
CA GLY A 187 7.24 5.09 -3.98
C GLY A 187 6.51 6.10 -3.10
N ALA A 188 5.41 6.64 -3.62
CA ALA A 188 4.56 7.58 -2.89
C ALA A 188 3.39 6.88 -2.20
N ILE A 189 2.89 7.49 -1.11
CA ILE A 189 1.55 7.24 -0.60
C ILE A 189 0.69 8.47 -0.93
N VAL A 190 -0.46 8.22 -1.58
CA VAL A 190 -1.48 9.24 -1.83
C VAL A 190 -2.75 8.86 -1.10
N ASN A 191 -3.27 9.75 -0.25
CA ASN A 191 -4.53 9.54 0.45
C ASN A 191 -5.60 10.51 -0.05
N LEU A 192 -6.71 9.97 -0.55
CA LEU A 192 -7.91 10.71 -0.93
C LEU A 192 -9.09 10.44 0.01
N ALA A 193 -8.92 9.51 0.97
CA ALA A 193 -9.97 9.02 1.86
C ALA A 193 -9.98 9.73 3.22
N ASP A 194 -11.06 9.52 3.94
CA ASP A 194 -11.15 9.80 5.38
C ASP A 194 -10.75 8.54 6.17
N LEU A 195 -9.44 8.36 6.41
CA LEU A 195 -8.92 7.22 7.15
C LEU A 195 -9.03 7.44 8.65
N SER A 196 -9.67 6.50 9.34
CA SER A 196 -9.86 6.56 10.81
C SER A 196 -9.56 5.21 11.43
N VAL A 197 -8.79 5.22 12.53
CA VAL A 197 -8.45 4.03 13.32
C VAL A 197 -8.68 4.29 14.80
N ASN A 198 -8.73 3.22 15.59
CA ASN A 198 -8.84 3.37 17.05
C ASN A 198 -7.52 3.81 17.68
N ASP A 199 -6.42 3.16 17.33
CA ASP A 199 -5.10 3.40 17.91
C ASP A 199 -4.20 4.23 16.98
N GLY A 200 -2.97 3.81 16.73
CA GLY A 200 -2.02 4.55 15.91
C GLY A 200 -2.30 4.47 14.40
N LEU A 201 -2.01 5.54 13.68
CA LEU A 201 -1.99 5.57 12.23
C LEU A 201 -0.66 6.12 11.75
N LEU A 202 0.07 5.34 10.94
CA LEU A 202 1.34 5.74 10.36
C LEU A 202 1.29 5.62 8.84
N LEU A 203 1.56 6.72 8.13
CA LEU A 203 1.87 6.73 6.70
C LEU A 203 3.34 7.11 6.54
N ALA A 204 4.16 6.22 5.99
CA ALA A 204 5.60 6.43 5.85
C ALA A 204 6.07 6.04 4.44
N ALA A 205 6.53 6.98 3.63
CA ALA A 205 6.83 6.77 2.23
C ALA A 205 7.99 7.65 1.73
N GLY A 206 8.47 7.39 0.51
CA GLY A 206 9.35 8.32 -0.21
C GLY A 206 8.70 9.71 -0.32
N THR A 207 7.43 9.75 -0.68
CA THR A 207 6.59 10.95 -0.67
C THR A 207 5.21 10.63 -0.12
N VAL A 208 4.64 11.50 0.71
CA VAL A 208 3.25 11.39 1.17
C VAL A 208 2.46 12.61 0.72
N VAL A 209 1.33 12.34 0.04
CA VAL A 209 0.36 13.36 -0.37
C VAL A 209 -0.97 13.03 0.31
N ASP A 210 -1.42 13.86 1.23
CA ASP A 210 -2.69 13.70 1.93
C ASP A 210 -3.67 14.79 1.48
N LEU A 211 -4.72 14.36 0.77
CA LEU A 211 -5.81 15.19 0.29
C LEU A 211 -7.15 14.82 0.95
N GLY A 212 -7.13 13.82 1.81
CA GLY A 212 -8.25 13.37 2.61
C GLY A 212 -8.18 13.84 4.06
N SER A 213 -8.48 12.93 4.98
CA SER A 213 -8.25 13.19 6.40
C SER A 213 -7.72 11.94 7.10
N LEU A 214 -6.89 12.16 8.12
CA LEU A 214 -6.29 11.11 8.93
C LEU A 214 -6.71 11.31 10.39
N ARG A 215 -7.30 10.29 11.00
CA ARG A 215 -7.79 10.35 12.39
C ARG A 215 -7.39 9.11 13.17
N SER A 216 -7.05 9.35 14.44
CA SER A 216 -6.90 8.33 15.47
C SER A 216 -7.77 8.72 16.66
N GLN A 217 -8.52 7.77 17.22
CA GLN A 217 -9.41 8.06 18.36
C GLN A 217 -8.66 8.09 19.69
N ASN A 218 -7.74 7.13 19.89
CA ASN A 218 -7.04 6.94 21.16
C ASN A 218 -5.51 6.96 21.03
N GLY A 219 -4.99 7.06 19.83
CA GLY A 219 -3.55 7.00 19.54
C GLY A 219 -3.03 8.26 18.86
N THR A 220 -2.07 8.07 17.98
CA THR A 220 -1.36 9.15 17.30
C THR A 220 -1.41 8.95 15.79
N VAL A 221 -1.63 10.03 15.04
CA VAL A 221 -1.42 10.07 13.59
C VAL A 221 0.00 10.56 13.31
N GLN A 222 0.74 9.81 12.51
CA GLN A 222 2.08 10.15 12.08
C GLN A 222 2.20 10.06 10.57
N VAL A 223 2.83 11.05 9.95
CA VAL A 223 3.12 11.09 8.52
C VAL A 223 4.61 11.36 8.34
N LEU A 224 5.27 10.53 7.56
CA LEU A 224 6.68 10.64 7.25
C LEU A 224 6.91 10.59 5.74
N SER A 225 7.63 11.59 5.22
CA SER A 225 8.27 11.50 3.90
C SER A 225 9.77 11.36 4.07
N GLN A 226 10.37 10.31 3.47
CA GLN A 226 11.78 9.99 3.60
C GLN A 226 12.33 9.42 2.30
N ASP A 227 13.16 10.16 1.60
CA ASP A 227 13.72 9.77 0.30
C ASP A 227 14.65 8.57 0.41
N SER A 228 15.50 8.54 1.44
CA SER A 228 16.43 7.45 1.67
C SER A 228 16.90 7.41 3.14
N GLY A 229 17.41 6.26 3.56
CA GLY A 229 17.93 6.06 4.91
C GLY A 229 17.00 5.23 5.80
N THR A 230 17.32 5.18 7.09
CA THR A 230 16.62 4.36 8.07
C THR A 230 15.97 5.21 9.14
N VAL A 231 14.72 4.91 9.44
CA VAL A 231 13.95 5.53 10.51
C VAL A 231 13.68 4.51 11.60
N VAL A 232 13.86 4.90 12.86
CA VAL A 232 13.65 4.02 14.00
C VAL A 232 12.20 4.08 14.46
N LEU A 233 11.60 2.90 14.65
CA LEU A 233 10.32 2.72 15.29
C LEU A 233 10.51 2.26 16.73
N ARG A 234 9.68 2.78 17.65
CA ARG A 234 9.56 2.26 19.02
C ARG A 234 8.07 2.16 19.36
N ASP A 235 7.65 0.97 19.75
CA ASP A 235 6.25 0.69 20.05
C ASP A 235 5.30 1.03 18.88
N GLY A 236 5.73 0.73 17.65
CA GLY A 236 4.99 1.03 16.41
C GLY A 236 4.96 2.52 16.01
N LEU A 237 5.60 3.40 16.78
CA LEU A 237 5.64 4.84 16.53
C LEU A 237 7.00 5.29 16.04
N LEU A 238 7.01 6.32 15.18
CA LEU A 238 8.21 6.99 14.76
C LEU A 238 8.85 7.70 15.95
N ARG A 239 10.12 7.42 16.20
CA ARG A 239 10.95 8.19 17.13
C ARG A 239 12.07 8.84 16.35
N LEU A 240 11.95 10.12 16.11
CA LEU A 240 13.04 10.92 15.58
C LEU A 240 14.10 11.08 16.69
N ASN A 241 15.15 10.27 16.65
CA ASN A 241 16.29 10.43 17.54
C ASN A 241 17.29 11.36 16.87
N LEU A 242 17.06 12.66 16.96
CA LEU A 242 18.04 13.65 16.55
C LEU A 242 19.16 13.64 17.60
N ALA A 243 20.25 12.93 17.32
CA ALA A 243 21.46 13.14 18.09
C ALA A 243 21.92 14.58 17.86
N PRO A 244 22.29 15.33 18.90
CA PRO A 244 22.74 16.73 18.75
C PRO A 244 23.91 16.93 17.77
N ALA A 245 24.64 15.85 17.44
CA ALA A 245 25.72 15.86 16.47
C ALA A 245 25.27 15.75 15.01
N ASP A 246 24.01 15.32 14.76
CA ASP A 246 23.47 15.12 13.42
C ASP A 246 22.62 16.31 12.95
N LEU A 247 22.43 17.29 13.82
CA LEU A 247 21.89 18.58 13.39
C LEU A 247 23.03 19.33 12.71
N PRO A 248 22.90 19.72 11.43
CA PRO A 248 23.82 20.70 10.85
C PRO A 248 23.53 22.05 11.51
N ILE A 249 23.98 22.19 12.76
CA ILE A 249 23.94 23.47 13.50
C ILE A 249 25.15 24.29 13.06
N GLU A 250 25.21 24.59 11.80
CA GLU A 250 25.89 25.74 11.25
C GLU A 250 25.03 26.35 10.12
N SER A 251 23.75 26.57 10.36
CA SER A 251 23.08 27.63 9.61
C SER A 251 23.43 28.95 10.32
N SER A 252 24.61 29.46 10.03
CA SER A 252 24.96 30.86 10.30
C SER A 252 24.21 31.80 9.33
N GLY A 253 23.16 31.32 8.71
CA GLY A 253 22.21 32.12 7.95
C GLY A 253 21.14 32.72 8.88
N PRO A 254 20.64 33.91 8.59
CA PRO A 254 19.54 34.48 9.34
C PRO A 254 18.37 33.50 9.36
N VAL A 255 17.81 33.22 10.53
CA VAL A 255 16.60 32.41 10.66
C VAL A 255 15.51 33.10 9.84
N THR A 256 15.13 32.50 8.71
CA THR A 256 14.08 33.03 7.85
C THR A 256 12.77 33.02 8.66
N SER A 257 12.22 34.18 8.94
CA SER A 257 10.96 34.26 9.68
C SER A 257 9.81 33.70 8.82
N LEU A 258 8.73 33.26 9.48
CA LEU A 258 7.53 32.80 8.77
C LEU A 258 7.02 33.90 7.80
N ALA A 259 7.20 35.18 8.15
CA ALA A 259 6.86 36.32 7.30
C ALA A 259 7.73 36.36 6.04
N ASP A 260 9.02 36.08 6.14
CA ASP A 260 9.94 36.02 4.98
C ASP A 260 9.62 34.85 4.05
N LEU A 261 9.20 33.70 4.61
CA LEU A 261 8.75 32.55 3.84
C LEU A 261 7.44 32.82 3.08
N LEU A 262 6.51 33.55 3.68
CA LEU A 262 5.20 33.84 3.08
C LEU A 262 5.23 34.99 2.08
N THR A 263 6.15 35.94 2.24
CA THR A 263 6.22 37.15 1.39
C THR A 263 7.37 37.12 0.38
N GLY A 264 8.29 36.17 0.50
CA GLY A 264 9.50 36.10 -0.34
C GLY A 264 10.43 37.28 -0.17
N GLY A 265 10.26 38.05 0.91
CA GLY A 265 11.02 39.27 1.19
C GLY A 265 11.66 39.27 2.56
N THR A 266 12.58 40.22 2.78
CA THR A 266 13.17 40.45 4.09
C THR A 266 12.22 41.27 4.97
N ALA A 267 12.32 41.14 6.30
CA ALA A 267 11.44 41.83 7.27
C ALA A 267 11.40 43.38 7.09
N GLU A 268 12.38 43.94 6.40
CA GLU A 268 12.43 45.36 6.07
C GLU A 268 11.38 45.78 5.02
N GLN A 269 10.99 44.86 4.11
CA GLN A 269 9.95 45.12 3.08
C GLN A 269 8.52 45.04 3.63
N ALA A 270 8.29 44.32 4.74
CA ALA A 270 6.98 44.23 5.37
C ALA A 270 6.57 45.52 6.13
N ALA A 271 7.53 46.37 6.47
CA ALA A 271 7.29 47.65 7.16
C ALA A 271 6.84 48.80 6.24
N GLU A 272 6.99 48.66 4.93
CA GLU A 272 6.59 49.70 3.95
C GLU A 272 5.13 49.58 3.47
N ILE A 273 4.36 48.58 3.93
CA ILE A 273 2.94 48.34 3.52
C ILE A 273 1.97 48.68 4.66
N SER A 274 2.29 49.62 5.53
CA SER A 274 1.37 50.14 6.54
C SER A 274 0.89 51.54 6.29
#